data_bfe7906b1492fa400a5299b204423b89
#
_entry.id   bfe7906b1492fa400a5299b204423b89
#
_cell.length_a   1.000
_cell.length_b   1.000
_cell.length_c   1.000
_cell.angle_alpha   90.00
_cell.angle_beta   90.00
_cell.angle_gamma   90.00
#
_symmetry.space_group_name_H-M   'P 1'
#
loop_
_entity.id
_entity.type
_entity.pdbx_description
1 polymer ?
#
loop_
_entity_poly.entity_id
_entity_poly.type
_entity_poly.pdbx_seq_one_letter_code
_entity_poly.pdbx_strand_id
1 'polypeptide(L)'
;RGECYRDFGDPIGVASRLLVQGLFGILPDAMNGRILIRPGFPMDWEKAALSTPDITYSFRRKGMKDTYKIEQHFTTPLAITLQVNALRENIESVKVNGQSVKWEFIESASGHPVIAVMTPVIVRNAVIEIVWVGDALCSVFEGGSELLPNQDLSLPALKGVVLNKLYDPQGVFTTSSIDKSVLKGKVSGQSGYHTFFVHVQQGQMQWWQPVDVNIKQEDVSVMPSFTRVKTAVCEPVNMEMVFNASVTDIYRNEYLSPRSPYTTLQLPKQGIGEWCHPTLTADIDDSGMRAQVRSGLLSTSLGVPFRTPAEGKNIAFTSLWDNYPDSLTIPLTGKASHAYLLLAGSTNHMQCHIANGVIRVHYADGTSETLELINPDNWCPIEQDFYVDGIAFCLQTPRPYRLHFKSGLVSNNLEKDLNITGVYGRPIDGGAGVLLDMLLDPAKELKSLTLETLSNDVV
;
A
#
# COMPACT_ATOMS: atom_id res chain seq x y z
N ARG A 1 8.72 -6.76 28.65
CA ARG A 1 9.05 -8.14 28.26
C ARG A 1 7.87 -8.71 27.56
N GLY A 2 7.96 -8.78 26.31
CA GLY A 2 7.11 -9.27 25.27
C GLY A 2 6.28 -10.53 25.48
N GLU A 3 5.54 -10.63 26.52
CA GLU A 3 4.45 -11.56 26.62
C GLU A 3 3.20 -10.91 26.03
N CYS A 4 3.30 -10.49 24.77
CA CYS A 4 2.11 -10.16 24.01
C CYS A 4 1.29 -11.43 23.88
N TYR A 5 0.10 -11.45 24.45
CA TYR A 5 -0.95 -12.37 24.05
C TYR A 5 -0.62 -13.86 24.21
N ARG A 6 -0.21 -14.23 25.40
CA ARG A 6 -0.01 -15.60 25.82
C ARG A 6 -1.19 -16.52 25.49
N ASP A 7 -2.39 -15.96 25.47
CA ASP A 7 -3.66 -16.65 25.24
C ASP A 7 -4.25 -16.39 23.85
N PHE A 8 -3.47 -15.86 22.91
CA PHE A 8 -3.92 -15.58 21.57
C PHE A 8 -3.98 -16.86 20.73
N GLY A 9 -5.13 -17.51 20.73
CA GLY A 9 -5.35 -18.79 20.05
C GLY A 9 -5.53 -18.70 18.54
N ASP A 10 -5.68 -17.52 17.96
CA ASP A 10 -5.91 -17.33 16.53
C ASP A 10 -4.86 -17.99 15.62
N PRO A 11 -3.54 -17.93 15.92
CA PRO A 11 -2.53 -18.56 15.07
C PRO A 11 -2.73 -20.07 14.94
N ILE A 12 -3.19 -20.74 16.00
CA ILE A 12 -3.42 -22.21 15.99
C ILE A 12 -4.60 -22.55 15.08
N GLY A 13 -5.70 -21.80 15.21
CA GLY A 13 -6.88 -21.98 14.36
C GLY A 13 -6.59 -21.65 12.90
N VAL A 14 -5.84 -20.59 12.65
CA VAL A 14 -5.42 -20.18 11.29
C VAL A 14 -4.49 -21.23 10.67
N ALA A 15 -3.52 -21.77 11.39
CA ALA A 15 -2.61 -22.80 10.88
C ALA A 15 -3.36 -24.08 10.48
N SER A 16 -4.27 -24.55 11.33
CA SER A 16 -5.13 -25.71 11.02
C SER A 16 -6.03 -25.45 9.80
N ARG A 17 -6.61 -24.28 9.72
CA ARG A 17 -7.43 -23.85 8.60
C ARG A 17 -6.62 -23.73 7.30
N LEU A 18 -5.43 -23.16 7.34
CA LEU A 18 -4.53 -23.07 6.19
C LEU A 18 -4.13 -24.46 5.67
N LEU A 19 -3.90 -25.42 6.56
CA LEU A 19 -3.61 -26.78 6.15
C LEU A 19 -4.81 -27.41 5.44
N VAL A 20 -5.98 -27.41 6.07
CA VAL A 20 -7.17 -28.10 5.53
C VAL A 20 -7.77 -27.38 4.34
N GLN A 21 -8.03 -26.08 4.46
CA GLN A 21 -8.71 -25.31 3.42
C GLN A 21 -7.76 -24.73 2.38
N GLY A 22 -6.54 -24.37 2.74
CA GLY A 22 -5.53 -23.83 1.83
C GLY A 22 -4.78 -24.94 1.08
N LEU A 23 -3.96 -25.72 1.80
CA LEU A 23 -3.09 -26.70 1.15
C LEU A 23 -3.87 -27.90 0.58
N PHE A 24 -4.79 -28.50 1.37
CA PHE A 24 -5.61 -29.61 0.89
C PHE A 24 -6.87 -29.16 0.17
N GLY A 25 -7.27 -27.91 0.32
CA GLY A 25 -8.37 -27.29 -0.44
C GLY A 25 -9.75 -27.86 -0.13
N ILE A 26 -9.96 -28.40 1.07
CA ILE A 26 -11.21 -29.07 1.45
C ILE A 26 -12.20 -28.01 1.96
N LEU A 27 -13.26 -27.78 1.19
CA LEU A 27 -14.27 -26.74 1.42
C LEU A 27 -15.69 -27.37 1.40
N PRO A 28 -16.17 -27.92 2.52
CA PRO A 28 -17.51 -28.48 2.58
C PRO A 28 -18.58 -27.37 2.57
N ASP A 29 -19.61 -27.59 1.75
CA ASP A 29 -20.82 -26.78 1.68
C ASP A 29 -22.02 -27.71 1.91
N ALA A 30 -22.13 -28.19 3.14
CA ALA A 30 -23.11 -29.20 3.51
C ALA A 30 -24.57 -28.73 3.36
N MET A 31 -24.81 -27.43 3.53
CA MET A 31 -26.15 -26.85 3.33
C MET A 31 -26.63 -26.98 1.88
N ASN A 32 -25.73 -26.98 0.93
CA ASN A 32 -26.02 -27.20 -0.50
C ASN A 32 -25.71 -28.62 -0.97
N GLY A 33 -25.39 -29.54 -0.03
CA GLY A 33 -25.15 -30.95 -0.33
C GLY A 33 -23.88 -31.22 -1.15
N ARG A 34 -22.87 -30.34 -1.10
CA ARG A 34 -21.67 -30.43 -1.92
C ARG A 34 -20.38 -30.19 -1.12
N ILE A 35 -19.28 -30.69 -1.66
CA ILE A 35 -17.94 -30.41 -1.20
C ILE A 35 -17.04 -30.04 -2.39
N LEU A 36 -16.38 -28.91 -2.28
CA LEU A 36 -15.34 -28.51 -3.20
C LEU A 36 -13.98 -28.93 -2.65
N ILE A 37 -13.18 -29.60 -3.47
CA ILE A 37 -11.79 -29.94 -3.18
C ILE A 37 -10.92 -29.26 -4.22
N ARG A 38 -10.12 -28.27 -3.78
CA ARG A 38 -9.22 -27.48 -4.62
C ARG A 38 -7.83 -27.42 -3.99
N PRO A 39 -7.03 -28.49 -4.15
CA PRO A 39 -5.71 -28.59 -3.53
C PRO A 39 -4.76 -27.51 -4.07
N GLY A 40 -4.04 -26.86 -3.15
CA GLY A 40 -2.97 -25.91 -3.41
C GLY A 40 -1.58 -26.57 -3.38
N PHE A 41 -1.47 -27.82 -3.83
CA PHE A 41 -0.19 -28.51 -3.83
C PHE A 41 0.81 -27.89 -4.80
N PRO A 42 2.09 -27.74 -4.41
CA PRO A 42 3.15 -27.43 -5.34
C PRO A 42 3.18 -28.39 -6.54
N MET A 43 3.49 -27.86 -7.71
CA MET A 43 3.39 -28.63 -8.96
C MET A 43 4.36 -29.82 -9.04
N ASP A 44 5.44 -29.79 -8.25
CA ASP A 44 6.46 -30.84 -8.14
C ASP A 44 6.12 -31.93 -7.12
N TRP A 45 5.03 -31.77 -6.37
CA TRP A 45 4.63 -32.81 -5.42
C TRP A 45 4.07 -34.03 -6.13
N GLU A 46 4.56 -35.21 -5.70
CA GLU A 46 4.12 -36.50 -6.22
C GLU A 46 3.08 -37.17 -5.32
N LYS A 47 2.98 -36.76 -4.05
CA LYS A 47 2.04 -37.33 -3.08
C LYS A 47 1.69 -36.36 -1.97
N ALA A 48 0.45 -36.47 -1.51
CA ALA A 48 -0.03 -35.82 -0.28
C ALA A 48 -1.15 -36.65 0.31
N ALA A 49 -1.30 -36.62 1.62
CA ALA A 49 -2.40 -37.30 2.30
C ALA A 49 -2.80 -36.55 3.57
N LEU A 50 -4.10 -36.54 3.85
CA LEU A 50 -4.71 -35.98 5.05
C LEU A 50 -5.82 -36.89 5.51
N SER A 51 -5.89 -37.13 6.82
CA SER A 51 -7.01 -37.82 7.45
C SER A 51 -7.55 -36.93 8.57
N THR A 52 -8.85 -36.69 8.51
CA THR A 52 -9.64 -36.00 9.54
C THR A 52 -10.82 -36.90 9.92
N PRO A 53 -11.55 -36.60 11.00
CA PRO A 53 -12.77 -37.36 11.32
C PRO A 53 -13.81 -37.39 10.17
N ASP A 54 -13.86 -36.32 9.35
CA ASP A 54 -14.88 -36.17 8.34
C ASP A 54 -14.48 -36.59 6.93
N ILE A 55 -13.16 -36.63 6.65
CA ILE A 55 -12.65 -36.95 5.32
C ILE A 55 -11.24 -37.53 5.37
N THR A 56 -11.01 -38.61 4.59
CA THR A 56 -9.68 -39.08 4.25
C THR A 56 -9.42 -38.77 2.78
N TYR A 57 -8.33 -38.05 2.52
CA TYR A 57 -7.97 -37.58 1.20
C TYR A 57 -6.52 -37.91 0.89
N SER A 58 -6.25 -38.44 -0.28
CA SER A 58 -4.89 -38.63 -0.77
C SER A 58 -4.75 -38.31 -2.25
N PHE A 59 -3.63 -37.72 -2.56
CA PHE A 59 -3.16 -37.40 -3.92
C PHE A 59 -1.91 -38.18 -4.23
N ARG A 60 -1.81 -38.70 -5.45
CA ARG A 60 -0.60 -39.33 -5.98
C ARG A 60 -0.45 -39.04 -7.45
N ARG A 61 0.73 -38.54 -7.85
CA ARG A 61 1.18 -38.38 -9.22
C ARG A 61 2.17 -39.49 -9.58
N LYS A 62 1.99 -40.10 -10.73
CA LYS A 62 2.92 -41.04 -11.31
C LYS A 62 3.07 -40.73 -12.80
N GLY A 63 4.18 -40.06 -13.17
CA GLY A 63 4.38 -39.53 -14.52
C GLY A 63 3.28 -38.53 -14.90
N MET A 64 2.55 -38.81 -15.96
CA MET A 64 1.45 -37.95 -16.44
C MET A 64 0.09 -38.33 -15.89
N LYS A 65 0.02 -39.16 -14.86
CA LYS A 65 -1.24 -39.60 -14.24
C LYS A 65 -1.34 -39.10 -12.81
N ASP A 66 -2.40 -38.35 -12.55
CA ASP A 66 -2.82 -37.93 -11.21
C ASP A 66 -3.94 -38.81 -10.73
N THR A 67 -3.87 -39.22 -9.45
CA THR A 67 -4.91 -40.01 -8.81
C THR A 67 -5.26 -39.39 -7.46
N TYR A 68 -6.54 -39.08 -7.29
CA TYR A 68 -7.12 -38.53 -6.08
C TYR A 68 -8.05 -39.58 -5.47
N LYS A 69 -7.82 -39.93 -4.22
CA LYS A 69 -8.70 -40.83 -3.46
C LYS A 69 -9.34 -40.03 -2.34
N ILE A 70 -10.66 -40.03 -2.30
CA ILE A 70 -11.45 -39.28 -1.35
C ILE A 70 -12.44 -40.21 -0.69
N GLU A 71 -12.35 -40.33 0.62
CA GLU A 71 -13.31 -41.04 1.43
C GLU A 71 -13.96 -40.06 2.42
N GLN A 72 -15.28 -39.88 2.31
CA GLN A 72 -16.02 -38.95 3.14
C GLN A 72 -16.79 -39.70 4.24
N HIS A 73 -16.68 -39.19 5.46
CA HIS A 73 -17.28 -39.78 6.67
C HIS A 73 -18.46 -38.94 7.19
N PHE A 74 -18.89 -37.94 6.44
CA PHE A 74 -20.08 -37.10 6.77
C PHE A 74 -21.30 -38.01 6.98
N THR A 75 -22.19 -37.61 7.90
CA THR A 75 -23.47 -38.35 8.15
C THR A 75 -24.25 -38.50 6.84
N THR A 76 -24.38 -37.43 6.08
CA THR A 76 -24.92 -37.43 4.72
C THR A 76 -23.81 -37.20 3.72
N PRO A 77 -23.56 -38.12 2.77
CA PRO A 77 -22.54 -37.91 1.75
C PRO A 77 -22.84 -36.70 0.89
N LEU A 78 -21.80 -35.97 0.49
CA LEU A 78 -21.84 -34.74 -0.30
C LEU A 78 -21.41 -35.02 -1.75
N ALA A 79 -21.95 -34.26 -2.70
CA ALA A 79 -21.48 -34.29 -4.09
C ALA A 79 -20.07 -33.66 -4.16
N ILE A 80 -19.11 -34.39 -4.77
CA ILE A 80 -17.72 -33.98 -4.82
C ILE A 80 -17.44 -33.23 -6.14
N THR A 81 -16.86 -32.05 -6.03
CA THR A 81 -16.24 -31.32 -7.14
C THR A 81 -14.75 -31.19 -6.85
N LEU A 82 -13.92 -31.77 -7.71
CA LEU A 82 -12.47 -31.63 -7.65
C LEU A 82 -12.02 -30.57 -8.65
N GLN A 83 -11.37 -29.51 -8.20
CA GLN A 83 -10.75 -28.48 -9.03
C GLN A 83 -9.23 -28.60 -8.91
N VAL A 84 -8.53 -28.75 -10.04
CA VAL A 84 -7.07 -28.93 -10.05
C VAL A 84 -6.41 -28.09 -11.11
N ASN A 85 -5.21 -27.63 -10.79
CA ASN A 85 -4.33 -26.99 -11.76
C ASN A 85 -3.92 -27.99 -12.84
N ALA A 86 -4.01 -27.57 -14.11
CA ALA A 86 -3.60 -28.40 -15.21
C ALA A 86 -2.08 -28.65 -15.20
N LEU A 87 -1.67 -29.91 -15.40
CA LEU A 87 -0.26 -30.27 -15.46
C LEU A 87 0.33 -30.07 -16.85
N ARG A 88 -0.50 -30.25 -17.89
CA ARG A 88 -0.15 -30.18 -19.31
C ARG A 88 -1.22 -29.46 -20.10
N GLU A 89 -0.91 -29.12 -21.31
CA GLU A 89 -1.81 -28.39 -22.22
C GLU A 89 -3.03 -29.19 -22.67
N ASN A 90 -3.03 -30.52 -22.52
CA ASN A 90 -4.11 -31.40 -22.93
C ASN A 90 -4.39 -32.48 -21.90
N ILE A 91 -5.60 -33.04 -21.97
CA ILE A 91 -6.07 -34.18 -21.18
C ILE A 91 -6.40 -35.33 -22.13
N GLU A 92 -5.82 -36.50 -21.87
CA GLU A 92 -6.15 -37.72 -22.56
C GLU A 92 -7.45 -38.35 -22.02
N SER A 93 -7.57 -38.44 -20.69
CA SER A 93 -8.75 -39.02 -20.06
C SER A 93 -8.96 -38.53 -18.64
N VAL A 94 -10.25 -38.47 -18.25
CA VAL A 94 -10.67 -38.26 -16.85
C VAL A 94 -11.65 -39.38 -16.50
N LYS A 95 -11.38 -40.05 -15.36
CA LYS A 95 -12.23 -41.14 -14.85
C LYS A 95 -12.58 -40.93 -13.38
N VAL A 96 -13.82 -41.29 -13.04
CA VAL A 96 -14.31 -41.39 -11.65
C VAL A 96 -14.72 -42.82 -11.39
N ASN A 97 -14.09 -43.49 -10.42
CA ASN A 97 -14.31 -44.90 -10.11
C ASN A 97 -14.24 -45.80 -11.36
N GLY A 98 -13.26 -45.53 -12.24
CA GLY A 98 -13.03 -46.27 -13.49
C GLY A 98 -13.95 -45.87 -14.68
N GLN A 99 -14.97 -45.09 -14.47
CA GLN A 99 -15.84 -44.60 -15.53
C GLN A 99 -15.39 -43.26 -16.08
N SER A 100 -15.39 -43.10 -17.40
CA SER A 100 -15.03 -41.84 -18.05
C SER A 100 -16.10 -40.77 -17.76
N VAL A 101 -15.66 -39.58 -17.39
CA VAL A 101 -16.51 -38.44 -17.08
C VAL A 101 -16.06 -37.19 -17.86
N LYS A 102 -17.01 -36.26 -18.01
CA LYS A 102 -16.66 -34.92 -18.54
C LYS A 102 -15.96 -34.08 -17.49
N TRP A 103 -15.17 -33.15 -17.95
CA TRP A 103 -14.53 -32.14 -17.14
C TRP A 103 -14.81 -30.75 -17.75
N GLU A 104 -14.68 -29.70 -16.97
CA GLU A 104 -14.96 -28.32 -17.37
C GLU A 104 -13.81 -27.41 -17.00
N PHE A 105 -13.66 -26.31 -17.72
CA PHE A 105 -12.74 -25.23 -17.34
C PHE A 105 -13.35 -24.40 -16.23
N ILE A 106 -12.51 -23.85 -15.39
CA ILE A 106 -12.87 -22.74 -14.53
C ILE A 106 -12.57 -21.45 -15.30
N GLU A 107 -13.60 -20.83 -15.85
CA GLU A 107 -13.47 -19.63 -16.69
C GLU A 107 -12.78 -18.45 -15.98
N SER A 108 -12.90 -18.37 -14.65
CA SER A 108 -12.26 -17.36 -13.82
C SER A 108 -10.85 -17.73 -13.36
N ALA A 109 -10.29 -18.85 -13.82
CA ALA A 109 -8.95 -19.25 -13.43
C ALA A 109 -7.92 -18.19 -13.83
N SER A 110 -7.10 -17.78 -12.87
CA SER A 110 -6.09 -16.74 -13.05
C SER A 110 -4.70 -17.26 -12.72
N GLY A 111 -3.72 -16.87 -13.52
CA GLY A 111 -2.32 -17.28 -13.38
C GLY A 111 -2.03 -18.70 -13.87
N HIS A 112 -2.98 -19.61 -13.80
CA HIS A 112 -2.84 -20.99 -14.23
C HIS A 112 -4.19 -21.57 -14.63
N PRO A 113 -4.28 -22.44 -15.66
CA PRO A 113 -5.56 -23.06 -16.01
C PRO A 113 -5.98 -24.09 -14.94
N VAL A 114 -7.27 -24.06 -14.62
CA VAL A 114 -7.90 -24.94 -13.64
C VAL A 114 -9.02 -25.71 -14.30
N ILE A 115 -9.09 -27.02 -14.08
CA ILE A 115 -10.19 -27.86 -14.49
C ILE A 115 -11.03 -28.31 -13.31
N ALA A 116 -12.32 -28.55 -13.54
CA ALA A 116 -13.25 -29.11 -12.58
C ALA A 116 -13.71 -30.49 -13.04
N VAL A 117 -13.71 -31.45 -12.12
CA VAL A 117 -14.25 -32.79 -12.28
C VAL A 117 -15.32 -32.98 -11.22
N MET A 118 -16.57 -33.21 -11.63
CA MET A 118 -17.68 -33.51 -10.73
C MET A 118 -17.96 -35.03 -10.70
N THR A 119 -18.21 -35.57 -9.50
CA THR A 119 -18.69 -36.94 -9.41
C THR A 119 -20.11 -37.04 -9.95
N PRO A 120 -20.37 -37.96 -10.87
CA PRO A 120 -21.71 -38.05 -11.54
C PRO A 120 -22.83 -38.47 -10.57
N VAL A 121 -22.48 -39.09 -9.48
CA VAL A 121 -23.37 -39.49 -8.39
C VAL A 121 -22.72 -39.24 -7.05
N ILE A 122 -23.52 -39.07 -6.00
CA ILE A 122 -23.02 -38.89 -4.65
C ILE A 122 -22.47 -40.25 -4.14
N VAL A 123 -21.21 -40.29 -3.79
CA VAL A 123 -20.49 -41.50 -3.32
C VAL A 123 -19.72 -41.21 -2.06
N ARG A 124 -19.59 -42.20 -1.19
CA ARG A 124 -18.68 -42.12 -0.01
C ARG A 124 -17.22 -42.18 -0.43
N ASN A 125 -16.91 -43.04 -1.41
CA ASN A 125 -15.55 -43.26 -1.89
C ASN A 125 -15.46 -42.84 -3.37
N ALA A 126 -14.61 -41.87 -3.68
CA ALA A 126 -14.30 -41.48 -5.02
C ALA A 126 -12.82 -41.67 -5.34
N VAL A 127 -12.54 -42.33 -6.47
CA VAL A 127 -11.20 -42.38 -7.06
C VAL A 127 -11.26 -41.64 -8.37
N ILE A 128 -10.63 -40.46 -8.42
CA ILE A 128 -10.59 -39.61 -9.61
C ILE A 128 -9.20 -39.73 -10.22
N GLU A 129 -9.15 -40.09 -11.49
CA GLU A 129 -7.93 -40.26 -12.26
C GLU A 129 -7.92 -39.31 -13.44
N ILE A 130 -6.82 -38.56 -13.60
CA ILE A 130 -6.60 -37.63 -14.71
C ILE A 130 -5.31 -38.04 -15.40
N VAL A 131 -5.37 -38.25 -16.71
CA VAL A 131 -4.19 -38.53 -17.55
C VAL A 131 -3.92 -37.30 -18.43
N TRP A 132 -2.78 -36.71 -18.21
CA TRP A 132 -2.31 -35.52 -18.91
C TRP A 132 -1.50 -35.90 -20.13
N VAL A 133 -1.52 -35.06 -21.19
CA VAL A 133 -0.76 -35.28 -22.43
C VAL A 133 -0.38 -33.93 -23.06
N GLY A 134 0.62 -33.94 -23.92
CA GLY A 134 1.13 -32.74 -24.60
C GLY A 134 2.25 -32.04 -23.84
N ASP A 135 2.52 -30.80 -24.24
CA ASP A 135 3.63 -30.00 -23.72
C ASP A 135 3.32 -29.43 -22.33
N ALA A 136 4.37 -29.02 -21.64
CA ALA A 136 4.23 -28.25 -20.40
C ALA A 136 3.58 -26.90 -20.68
N LEU A 137 2.81 -26.45 -19.72
CA LEU A 137 2.32 -25.07 -19.75
C LEU A 137 3.50 -24.11 -19.59
N CYS A 138 3.59 -23.12 -20.47
CA CYS A 138 4.69 -22.16 -20.48
C CYS A 138 4.25 -20.79 -19.96
N SER A 139 5.20 -19.95 -19.65
CA SER A 139 4.94 -18.52 -19.45
C SER A 139 4.30 -17.94 -20.73
N VAL A 140 3.41 -16.97 -20.57
CA VAL A 140 2.69 -16.39 -21.71
C VAL A 140 3.55 -15.39 -22.45
N PHE A 141 4.29 -14.56 -21.70
CA PHE A 141 5.13 -13.51 -22.25
C PHE A 141 6.57 -13.64 -21.73
N GLU A 142 7.53 -13.21 -22.55
CA GLU A 142 8.89 -12.91 -22.12
C GLU A 142 9.05 -11.39 -21.96
N GLY A 143 9.76 -10.95 -20.94
CA GLY A 143 10.19 -9.58 -20.81
C GLY A 143 9.81 -8.87 -19.52
N GLY A 144 10.34 -7.68 -19.38
CA GLY A 144 10.28 -6.89 -18.16
C GLY A 144 8.93 -6.25 -17.91
N SER A 145 8.64 -6.07 -16.65
CA SER A 145 7.46 -5.40 -16.14
C SER A 145 7.57 -3.86 -16.14
N GLU A 146 8.67 -3.28 -16.64
CA GLU A 146 8.90 -1.84 -16.63
C GLU A 146 8.50 -1.18 -17.94
N LEU A 147 7.60 -0.23 -17.90
CA LEU A 147 7.07 0.50 -19.04
C LEU A 147 7.30 2.01 -18.86
N LEU A 148 7.33 2.74 -19.97
CA LEU A 148 7.35 4.21 -19.95
C LEU A 148 5.97 4.75 -20.30
N PRO A 149 5.56 5.90 -19.75
CA PRO A 149 4.33 6.58 -20.14
C PRO A 149 4.29 6.86 -21.64
N ASN A 150 3.13 6.69 -22.25
CA ASN A 150 2.89 6.94 -23.68
C ASN A 150 3.72 6.12 -24.66
N GLN A 151 4.48 5.12 -24.21
CA GLN A 151 5.20 4.22 -25.13
C GLN A 151 4.23 3.30 -25.90
N ASP A 152 4.63 2.93 -27.11
CA ASP A 152 3.97 1.87 -27.83
C ASP A 152 4.53 0.51 -27.37
N LEU A 153 3.64 -0.36 -26.89
CA LEU A 153 3.97 -1.68 -26.37
C LEU A 153 3.56 -2.75 -27.38
N SER A 154 4.44 -3.71 -27.58
CA SER A 154 4.17 -4.92 -28.37
C SER A 154 4.68 -6.13 -27.62
N LEU A 155 3.75 -6.95 -27.09
CA LEU A 155 4.03 -8.15 -26.33
C LEU A 155 3.65 -9.39 -27.12
N PRO A 156 4.61 -10.07 -27.76
CA PRO A 156 4.36 -11.34 -28.42
C PRO A 156 4.18 -12.45 -27.37
N ALA A 157 3.16 -13.26 -27.53
CA ALA A 157 3.01 -14.48 -26.75
C ALA A 157 4.08 -15.51 -27.18
N LEU A 158 4.47 -16.36 -26.22
CA LEU A 158 5.37 -17.48 -26.50
C LEU A 158 4.74 -18.48 -27.45
N LYS A 159 5.59 -19.26 -28.12
CA LYS A 159 5.17 -20.26 -29.10
C LYS A 159 4.17 -21.26 -28.48
N GLY A 160 3.07 -21.47 -29.18
CA GLY A 160 2.00 -22.37 -28.75
C GLY A 160 0.88 -21.71 -27.94
N VAL A 161 1.04 -20.44 -27.56
CA VAL A 161 0.03 -19.67 -26.83
C VAL A 161 -0.75 -18.75 -27.77
N VAL A 162 -2.06 -18.76 -27.65
CA VAL A 162 -2.98 -17.88 -28.36
C VAL A 162 -3.58 -16.87 -27.38
N LEU A 163 -3.61 -15.61 -27.77
CA LEU A 163 -4.23 -14.53 -26.99
C LEU A 163 -5.68 -14.31 -27.50
N ASN A 164 -6.63 -14.33 -26.61
CA ASN A 164 -8.06 -14.23 -26.96
C ASN A 164 -8.68 -12.87 -26.62
N LYS A 165 -8.46 -12.40 -25.40
CA LYS A 165 -9.11 -11.18 -24.86
C LYS A 165 -8.14 -10.46 -23.92
N LEU A 166 -8.30 -9.13 -23.84
CA LEU A 166 -7.67 -8.29 -22.83
C LEU A 166 -8.72 -7.81 -21.84
N TYR A 167 -8.39 -7.81 -20.56
CA TYR A 167 -9.14 -7.16 -19.51
C TYR A 167 -8.16 -6.23 -18.74
N ASP A 168 -8.38 -4.94 -18.85
CA ASP A 168 -7.52 -3.89 -18.30
C ASP A 168 -8.31 -3.02 -17.29
N PRO A 169 -8.51 -3.51 -16.06
CA PRO A 169 -9.32 -2.80 -15.06
C PRO A 169 -8.61 -1.56 -14.49
N GLN A 170 -7.29 -1.47 -14.64
CA GLN A 170 -6.48 -0.38 -14.09
C GLN A 170 -6.03 0.64 -15.15
N GLY A 171 -6.49 0.50 -16.39
CA GLY A 171 -6.22 1.49 -17.44
C GLY A 171 -4.75 1.60 -17.83
N VAL A 172 -4.06 0.46 -17.92
CA VAL A 172 -2.66 0.39 -18.39
C VAL A 172 -2.52 0.91 -19.80
N PHE A 173 -3.54 0.73 -20.64
CA PHE A 173 -3.53 1.11 -22.04
C PHE A 173 -4.57 2.19 -22.35
N THR A 174 -4.17 3.21 -23.08
CA THR A 174 -5.11 4.16 -23.70
C THR A 174 -5.79 3.58 -24.95
N THR A 175 -5.08 2.74 -25.68
CA THR A 175 -5.57 1.97 -26.83
C THR A 175 -4.91 0.61 -26.81
N SER A 176 -5.64 -0.43 -27.16
CA SER A 176 -5.08 -1.78 -27.23
C SER A 176 -5.75 -2.63 -28.29
N SER A 177 -5.03 -3.61 -28.80
CA SER A 177 -5.51 -4.61 -29.75
C SER A 177 -4.75 -5.92 -29.60
N ILE A 178 -5.39 -7.03 -29.94
CA ILE A 178 -4.75 -8.34 -30.04
C ILE A 178 -4.73 -8.72 -31.52
N ASP A 179 -3.56 -8.97 -32.04
CA ASP A 179 -3.36 -9.46 -33.40
C ASP A 179 -2.72 -10.86 -33.32
N LYS A 180 -3.57 -11.91 -33.43
CA LYS A 180 -3.22 -13.33 -33.28
C LYS A 180 -2.56 -13.62 -31.91
N SER A 181 -1.23 -13.63 -31.87
CA SER A 181 -0.44 -13.90 -30.66
C SER A 181 0.37 -12.69 -30.18
N VAL A 182 -0.03 -11.49 -30.57
CA VAL A 182 0.66 -10.26 -30.16
C VAL A 182 -0.35 -9.30 -29.53
N LEU A 183 -0.12 -8.91 -28.29
CA LEU A 183 -0.80 -7.79 -27.66
C LEU A 183 -0.07 -6.51 -28.03
N LYS A 184 -0.79 -5.57 -28.63
CA LYS A 184 -0.29 -4.22 -28.95
C LYS A 184 -1.09 -3.20 -28.17
N GLY A 185 -0.46 -2.13 -27.71
CA GLY A 185 -1.17 -1.06 -27.03
C GLY A 185 -0.29 0.15 -26.80
N LYS A 186 -0.93 1.27 -26.53
CA LYS A 186 -0.26 2.49 -26.10
C LYS A 186 -0.43 2.63 -24.58
N VAL A 187 0.68 2.67 -23.87
CA VAL A 187 0.72 2.76 -22.41
C VAL A 187 0.10 4.09 -21.95
N SER A 188 -0.68 4.07 -20.87
CA SER A 188 -1.26 5.25 -20.24
C SER A 188 -0.20 6.13 -19.57
N GLY A 189 -0.60 7.32 -19.16
CA GLY A 189 0.28 8.23 -18.41
C GLY A 189 0.26 8.00 -16.89
N GLN A 190 -0.54 7.06 -16.39
CA GLN A 190 -0.63 6.78 -14.96
C GLN A 190 0.56 5.94 -14.50
N SER A 191 1.43 6.53 -13.69
CA SER A 191 2.59 5.85 -13.12
C SER A 191 2.21 4.89 -11.99
N GLY A 192 3.12 3.96 -11.69
CA GLY A 192 2.98 3.01 -10.59
C GLY A 192 2.79 1.57 -11.04
N TYR A 193 2.49 0.71 -10.08
CA TYR A 193 2.26 -0.71 -10.32
C TYR A 193 0.82 -0.95 -10.74
N HIS A 194 0.67 -1.61 -11.87
CA HIS A 194 -0.61 -1.95 -12.46
C HIS A 194 -0.63 -3.40 -12.90
N THR A 195 -1.82 -3.98 -12.92
CA THR A 195 -2.05 -5.34 -13.43
C THR A 195 -3.12 -5.31 -14.49
N PHE A 196 -2.85 -5.90 -15.64
CA PHE A 196 -3.88 -6.24 -16.62
C PHE A 196 -3.93 -7.76 -16.83
N PHE A 197 -4.99 -8.25 -17.43
CA PHE A 197 -5.20 -9.67 -17.62
C PHE A 197 -5.40 -9.98 -19.09
N VAL A 198 -4.77 -11.05 -19.55
CA VAL A 198 -4.96 -11.56 -20.90
C VAL A 198 -5.57 -12.96 -20.83
N HIS A 199 -6.71 -13.17 -21.48
CA HIS A 199 -7.27 -14.50 -21.62
C HIS A 199 -6.49 -15.25 -22.70
N VAL A 200 -5.91 -16.37 -22.30
CA VAL A 200 -4.97 -17.13 -23.14
C VAL A 200 -5.41 -18.57 -23.30
N GLN A 201 -4.90 -19.21 -24.34
CA GLN A 201 -5.13 -20.62 -24.61
C GLN A 201 -3.82 -21.29 -25.03
N GLN A 202 -3.54 -22.48 -24.47
CA GLN A 202 -2.49 -23.40 -24.92
C GLN A 202 -3.09 -24.81 -24.98
N GLY A 203 -3.06 -25.44 -26.13
CA GLY A 203 -3.76 -26.70 -26.36
C GLY A 203 -5.25 -26.61 -26.02
N GLN A 204 -5.74 -27.51 -25.15
CA GLN A 204 -7.10 -27.46 -24.64
C GLN A 204 -7.26 -26.48 -23.47
N MET A 205 -6.18 -26.07 -22.81
CA MET A 205 -6.22 -25.26 -21.57
C MET A 205 -6.45 -23.78 -21.88
N GLN A 206 -7.26 -23.14 -21.02
CA GLN A 206 -7.57 -21.70 -21.07
C GLN A 206 -7.53 -21.09 -19.67
N TRP A 207 -7.03 -19.86 -19.56
CA TRP A 207 -6.97 -19.12 -18.30
C TRP A 207 -6.77 -17.62 -18.52
N TRP A 208 -6.93 -16.84 -17.48
CA TRP A 208 -6.53 -15.44 -17.44
C TRP A 208 -5.10 -15.32 -16.92
N GLN A 209 -4.20 -14.81 -17.73
CA GLN A 209 -2.84 -14.51 -17.32
C GLN A 209 -2.76 -13.10 -16.79
N PRO A 210 -2.49 -12.89 -15.47
CA PRO A 210 -2.16 -11.57 -14.95
C PRO A 210 -0.78 -11.17 -15.46
N VAL A 211 -0.66 -9.88 -15.82
CA VAL A 211 0.59 -9.26 -16.23
C VAL A 211 0.79 -8.02 -15.40
N ASP A 212 1.76 -8.10 -14.51
CA ASP A 212 2.12 -6.99 -13.63
C ASP A 212 3.13 -6.10 -14.34
N VAL A 213 2.89 -4.81 -14.33
CA VAL A 213 3.74 -3.80 -14.95
C VAL A 213 3.95 -2.63 -14.00
N ASN A 214 5.12 -2.02 -14.10
CA ASN A 214 5.43 -0.77 -13.42
C ASN A 214 5.63 0.31 -14.47
N ILE A 215 4.69 1.25 -14.56
CA ILE A 215 4.81 2.41 -15.44
C ILE A 215 5.68 3.44 -14.72
N LYS A 216 6.92 3.59 -15.21
CA LYS A 216 7.87 4.57 -14.66
C LYS A 216 7.39 5.97 -14.97
N GLN A 217 7.42 6.81 -13.97
CA GLN A 217 7.30 8.25 -14.14
C GLN A 217 8.70 8.87 -14.06
N GLU A 218 8.87 10.07 -14.61
CA GLU A 218 10.00 10.91 -14.20
C GLU A 218 10.00 11.03 -12.68
N ASP A 219 11.18 10.95 -12.07
CA ASP A 219 11.29 11.01 -10.63
C ASP A 219 10.83 12.38 -10.11
N VAL A 220 9.52 12.46 -9.82
CA VAL A 220 8.91 13.70 -9.32
C VAL A 220 9.52 14.14 -7.99
N SER A 221 10.18 13.23 -7.26
CA SER A 221 10.79 13.54 -5.97
C SER A 221 11.95 14.52 -6.08
N VAL A 222 12.58 14.62 -7.26
CA VAL A 222 13.69 15.55 -7.50
C VAL A 222 13.25 16.90 -8.06
N MET A 223 11.98 17.03 -8.43
CA MET A 223 11.45 18.33 -8.91
C MET A 223 11.37 19.33 -7.75
N PRO A 224 11.49 20.64 -8.01
CA PRO A 224 11.27 21.65 -6.99
C PRO A 224 9.83 21.64 -6.50
N SER A 225 9.64 21.50 -5.19
CA SER A 225 8.32 21.57 -4.54
C SER A 225 7.96 22.97 -4.04
N PHE A 226 8.82 23.94 -4.29
CA PHE A 226 8.73 25.26 -3.69
C PHE A 226 8.86 26.33 -4.77
N THR A 227 7.79 27.10 -4.96
CA THR A 227 7.75 28.17 -5.94
C THR A 227 8.15 29.47 -5.29
N ARG A 228 9.21 30.10 -5.79
CA ARG A 228 9.58 31.42 -5.35
C ARG A 228 9.62 32.40 -6.52
N VAL A 229 8.87 33.46 -6.39
CA VAL A 229 8.96 34.59 -7.31
C VAL A 229 10.14 35.47 -6.87
N LYS A 230 11.15 35.64 -7.72
CA LYS A 230 12.38 36.38 -7.40
C LYS A 230 12.16 37.81 -6.86
N THR A 231 11.03 38.40 -7.18
CA THR A 231 10.65 39.76 -6.78
C THR A 231 9.62 39.78 -5.65
N ALA A 232 9.22 38.65 -5.12
CA ALA A 232 8.20 38.60 -4.08
C ALA A 232 8.75 39.11 -2.74
N VAL A 233 7.98 39.95 -2.10
CA VAL A 233 8.20 40.36 -0.70
C VAL A 233 7.45 39.37 0.17
N CYS A 234 8.21 38.72 1.06
CA CYS A 234 7.61 37.83 2.07
C CYS A 234 7.30 38.62 3.33
N GLU A 235 6.09 38.48 3.84
CA GLU A 235 5.65 39.10 5.10
C GLU A 235 5.45 37.99 6.14
N PRO A 236 6.35 37.83 7.14
CA PRO A 236 6.23 36.83 8.17
C PRO A 236 5.07 37.13 9.11
N VAL A 237 4.12 36.19 9.20
CA VAL A 237 2.95 36.32 10.08
C VAL A 237 3.38 36.22 11.55
N ASN A 238 2.86 37.10 12.40
CA ASN A 238 3.07 37.02 13.83
C ASN A 238 2.19 35.94 14.46
N MET A 239 2.79 34.90 15.01
CA MET A 239 2.13 33.77 15.61
C MET A 239 2.30 33.68 17.15
N GLU A 240 2.87 34.70 17.79
CA GLU A 240 3.16 34.67 19.23
C GLU A 240 1.92 34.36 20.08
N MET A 241 0.76 34.85 19.67
CA MET A 241 -0.50 34.64 20.38
C MET A 241 -1.07 33.21 20.26
N VAL A 242 -0.60 32.44 19.29
CA VAL A 242 -1.10 31.07 19.03
C VAL A 242 -0.08 30.00 19.35
N PHE A 243 1.17 30.35 19.63
CA PHE A 243 2.15 29.39 20.12
C PHE A 243 1.76 28.87 21.50
N ASN A 244 1.43 27.60 21.58
CA ASN A 244 0.95 26.95 22.79
C ASN A 244 1.91 25.89 23.36
N ALA A 245 2.90 25.43 22.56
CA ALA A 245 3.86 24.42 22.94
C ALA A 245 5.28 24.72 22.38
N SER A 246 6.27 23.96 22.80
CA SER A 246 7.59 23.88 22.18
C SER A 246 7.65 22.63 21.30
N VAL A 247 8.27 22.72 20.13
CA VAL A 247 8.39 21.54 19.23
C VAL A 247 9.13 20.38 19.89
N THR A 248 10.04 20.66 20.83
CA THR A 248 10.76 19.63 21.60
C THR A 248 9.87 18.83 22.55
N ASP A 249 8.66 19.32 22.83
CA ASP A 249 7.75 18.69 23.78
C ASP A 249 6.74 17.76 23.11
N ILE A 250 6.74 17.68 21.78
CA ILE A 250 5.74 16.95 20.98
C ILE A 250 5.57 15.49 21.43
N TYR A 251 6.64 14.83 21.88
CA TYR A 251 6.62 13.46 22.41
C TYR A 251 6.63 13.36 23.93
N ARG A 252 6.62 14.49 24.63
CA ARG A 252 6.70 14.56 26.10
C ARG A 252 5.38 14.94 26.75
N ASN A 253 4.33 15.11 25.95
CA ASN A 253 3.04 15.52 26.44
C ASN A 253 2.35 14.37 27.17
N GLU A 254 1.79 14.69 28.36
CA GLU A 254 0.84 13.85 29.05
C GLU A 254 -0.57 14.28 28.65
N TYR A 255 -1.37 13.36 28.19
CA TYR A 255 -2.73 13.64 27.76
C TYR A 255 -3.70 13.46 28.93
N LEU A 256 -4.68 14.36 29.05
CA LEU A 256 -5.65 14.39 30.17
C LEU A 256 -6.61 13.20 30.13
N SER A 257 -6.88 12.68 28.95
CA SER A 257 -7.79 11.57 28.75
C SER A 257 -7.01 10.35 28.22
N PRO A 258 -6.66 9.39 29.07
CA PRO A 258 -6.03 8.17 28.61
C PRO A 258 -7.05 7.33 27.86
N ARG A 259 -7.11 7.44 26.55
CA ARG A 259 -7.95 6.55 25.73
C ARG A 259 -7.53 5.11 25.87
N SER A 260 -6.26 4.87 25.94
CA SER A 260 -5.64 3.65 26.44
C SER A 260 -4.18 3.98 26.71
N PRO A 261 -3.64 3.69 27.88
CA PRO A 261 -2.25 3.98 28.20
C PRO A 261 -1.24 3.22 27.34
N TYR A 262 -1.70 2.30 26.48
CA TYR A 262 -0.87 1.39 25.71
C TYR A 262 -1.24 1.33 24.23
N THR A 263 -2.08 2.23 23.73
CA THR A 263 -2.47 2.16 22.33
C THR A 263 -1.49 2.86 21.41
N THR A 264 -1.60 2.48 20.17
CA THR A 264 -1.07 3.10 18.96
C THR A 264 -1.27 4.61 18.82
N LEU A 265 -2.07 5.19 19.72
CA LEU A 265 -2.31 6.62 19.84
C LEU A 265 -1.33 7.32 20.78
N GLN A 266 -0.46 6.58 21.45
CA GLN A 266 0.73 7.20 21.98
C GLN A 266 1.55 7.64 20.80
N LEU A 267 1.51 8.92 20.59
CA LEU A 267 2.29 9.63 19.61
C LEU A 267 3.64 9.04 19.45
N PRO A 268 4.10 9.06 18.25
CA PRO A 268 4.84 8.05 17.59
C PRO A 268 6.17 7.85 18.23
N LYS A 269 6.13 7.12 19.23
CA LYS A 269 7.24 6.31 19.66
C LYS A 269 7.39 5.11 18.72
N GLN A 270 6.74 5.17 17.57
CA GLN A 270 6.60 4.03 16.69
C GLN A 270 7.33 4.34 15.38
N GLY A 271 8.51 3.80 15.25
CA GLY A 271 9.11 3.59 13.95
C GLY A 271 8.36 2.52 13.15
N ILE A 272 8.60 2.44 11.86
CA ILE A 272 8.10 1.37 11.00
C ILE A 272 8.47 0.02 11.62
N GLY A 273 7.48 -0.84 11.85
CA GLY A 273 7.64 -2.16 12.45
C GLY A 273 7.56 -2.22 13.98
N GLU A 274 7.47 -1.10 14.67
CA GLU A 274 7.42 -1.05 16.13
C GLU A 274 6.04 -0.71 16.71
N TRP A 275 5.01 -0.80 15.92
CA TRP A 275 3.64 -0.47 16.34
C TRP A 275 3.13 -1.25 17.56
N CYS A 276 3.72 -2.42 17.84
CA CYS A 276 3.44 -3.25 19.02
C CYS A 276 4.29 -2.89 20.25
N HIS A 277 5.37 -2.14 20.04
CA HIS A 277 6.34 -1.80 21.07
C HIS A 277 6.70 -0.32 21.03
N PRO A 278 5.85 0.56 21.53
CA PRO A 278 6.11 1.99 21.56
C PRO A 278 7.24 2.30 22.57
N THR A 279 8.48 2.02 22.20
CA THR A 279 9.63 2.13 23.12
C THR A 279 10.48 3.36 22.87
N LEU A 280 10.25 4.08 21.78
CA LEU A 280 11.10 5.18 21.39
C LEU A 280 10.43 6.53 21.60
N THR A 281 11.00 7.31 22.47
CA THR A 281 10.86 8.77 22.47
C THR A 281 11.85 9.29 21.45
N ALA A 282 11.36 9.86 20.37
CA ALA A 282 12.25 10.62 19.50
C ALA A 282 12.73 11.87 20.28
N ASP A 283 14.02 12.04 20.37
CA ASP A 283 14.60 13.27 20.91
C ASP A 283 14.55 14.34 19.82
N ILE A 284 13.62 15.28 19.98
CA ILE A 284 13.55 16.44 19.10
C ILE A 284 14.46 17.51 19.66
N ASP A 285 15.41 17.96 18.84
CA ASP A 285 16.40 18.98 19.17
C ASP A 285 16.34 20.11 18.14
N ASP A 286 15.79 21.25 18.55
CA ASP A 286 15.64 22.42 17.70
C ASP A 286 16.74 23.49 17.91
N SER A 287 17.82 23.12 18.57
CA SER A 287 18.91 24.03 18.93
C SER A 287 19.58 24.72 17.72
N GLY A 288 19.80 23.95 16.63
CA GLY A 288 20.40 24.50 15.42
C GLY A 288 19.48 25.45 14.66
N MET A 289 18.18 25.16 14.63
CA MET A 289 17.16 26.06 14.09
C MET A 289 17.13 27.37 14.94
N ARG A 290 17.02 27.27 16.25
CA ARG A 290 16.97 28.42 17.17
C ARG A 290 18.22 29.27 17.08
N ALA A 291 19.41 28.65 16.94
CA ALA A 291 20.66 29.35 16.76
C ALA A 291 20.72 30.23 15.49
N GLN A 292 19.88 29.98 14.51
CA GLN A 292 19.78 30.78 13.28
C GLN A 292 18.75 31.91 13.37
N VAL A 293 17.94 31.93 14.43
CA VAL A 293 16.94 33.00 14.63
C VAL A 293 17.64 34.33 14.93
N ARG A 294 17.30 35.36 14.18
CA ARG A 294 17.80 36.74 14.41
C ARG A 294 16.61 37.67 14.50
N SER A 295 16.51 38.43 15.59
CA SER A 295 15.40 39.37 15.83
C SER A 295 14.01 38.73 15.64
N GLY A 296 13.85 37.48 16.11
CA GLY A 296 12.57 36.74 16.00
C GLY A 296 12.28 36.21 14.58
N LEU A 297 13.24 36.19 13.68
CA LEU A 297 13.11 35.68 12.31
C LEU A 297 14.11 34.54 12.06
N LEU A 298 13.63 33.46 11.54
CA LEU A 298 14.38 32.36 10.95
C LEU A 298 14.39 32.57 9.43
N SER A 299 15.57 32.82 8.86
CA SER A 299 15.74 32.93 7.41
C SER A 299 16.25 31.61 6.86
N THR A 300 15.46 30.96 6.03
CA THR A 300 15.83 29.70 5.38
C THR A 300 16.71 29.92 4.15
N SER A 301 17.46 28.92 3.72
CA SER A 301 18.24 28.95 2.47
C SER A 301 17.37 29.13 1.22
N LEU A 302 16.06 28.83 1.33
CA LEU A 302 15.07 29.13 0.27
C LEU A 302 14.73 30.62 0.19
N GLY A 303 15.22 31.42 1.15
CA GLY A 303 15.02 32.86 1.22
C GLY A 303 13.63 33.26 1.68
N VAL A 304 12.86 32.38 2.27
CA VAL A 304 11.58 32.65 2.92
C VAL A 304 11.84 32.77 4.43
N PRO A 305 11.50 33.93 5.05
CA PRO A 305 11.62 34.12 6.48
C PRO A 305 10.39 33.61 7.23
N PHE A 306 10.62 33.00 8.37
CA PHE A 306 9.56 32.57 9.30
C PHE A 306 9.73 33.30 10.63
N ARG A 307 8.64 33.80 11.20
CA ARG A 307 8.67 34.40 12.53
C ARG A 307 8.58 33.30 13.57
N THR A 308 9.62 33.15 14.37
CA THR A 308 9.71 32.18 15.46
C THR A 308 10.64 32.72 16.56
N PRO A 309 10.35 32.49 17.85
CA PRO A 309 11.22 32.92 18.94
C PRO A 309 12.46 32.02 19.03
N ALA A 310 13.58 32.62 19.48
CA ALA A 310 14.81 31.86 19.78
C ALA A 310 14.67 31.01 21.07
N GLU A 311 13.75 31.33 21.95
CA GLU A 311 13.50 30.64 23.21
C GLU A 311 12.01 30.51 23.49
N GLY A 312 11.63 29.55 24.34
CA GLY A 312 10.25 29.35 24.76
C GLY A 312 9.39 28.62 23.72
N LYS A 313 8.09 28.86 23.79
CA LYS A 313 7.10 28.21 22.90
C LYS A 313 7.28 28.70 21.46
N ASN A 314 7.32 27.77 20.52
CA ASN A 314 7.60 28.07 19.11
C ASN A 314 6.72 27.30 18.12
N ILE A 315 5.69 26.61 18.60
CA ILE A 315 4.78 25.85 17.77
C ILE A 315 3.31 26.13 18.15
N ALA A 316 2.47 26.27 17.13
CA ALA A 316 1.02 26.27 17.25
C ALA A 316 0.55 24.82 17.09
N PHE A 317 0.40 24.13 18.21
CA PHE A 317 0.17 22.69 18.28
C PHE A 317 -1.32 22.37 18.28
N THR A 318 -1.74 21.50 17.37
CA THR A 318 -3.09 20.95 17.30
C THR A 318 -3.06 19.43 17.46
N SER A 319 -4.09 18.87 18.09
CA SER A 319 -4.20 17.44 18.34
C SER A 319 -5.64 17.07 18.62
N LEU A 320 -6.05 15.87 18.27
CA LEU A 320 -7.33 15.30 18.70
C LEU A 320 -7.34 14.87 20.20
N TRP A 321 -6.26 15.14 20.91
CA TRP A 321 -6.12 14.86 22.33
C TRP A 321 -6.56 16.06 23.18
N ASP A 322 -7.07 15.80 24.37
CA ASP A 322 -7.77 16.78 25.22
C ASP A 322 -6.89 17.95 25.69
N ASN A 323 -5.56 17.82 25.63
CA ASN A 323 -4.62 18.84 26.10
C ASN A 323 -4.49 20.03 25.16
N TYR A 324 -4.83 19.84 23.91
CA TYR A 324 -4.62 20.79 22.83
C TYR A 324 -5.91 20.95 22.01
N PRO A 325 -6.07 22.10 21.36
CA PRO A 325 -7.18 22.26 20.43
C PRO A 325 -7.00 21.34 19.21
N ASP A 326 -8.09 20.85 18.65
CA ASP A 326 -8.13 20.13 17.39
C ASP A 326 -7.90 21.05 16.18
N SER A 327 -8.13 22.35 16.37
CA SER A 327 -7.91 23.37 15.35
C SER A 327 -7.44 24.70 15.95
N LEU A 328 -6.66 25.45 15.15
CA LEU A 328 -6.21 26.79 15.47
C LEU A 328 -6.44 27.72 14.28
N THR A 329 -6.91 28.93 14.57
CA THR A 329 -7.14 29.95 13.53
C THR A 329 -6.23 31.16 13.75
N ILE A 330 -5.51 31.54 12.72
CA ILE A 330 -4.55 32.64 12.67
C ILE A 330 -5.16 33.75 11.81
N PRO A 331 -5.36 34.96 12.33
CA PRO A 331 -5.86 36.07 11.52
C PRO A 331 -4.83 36.47 10.46
N LEU A 332 -5.29 36.72 9.24
CA LEU A 332 -4.51 37.21 8.12
C LEU A 332 -5.13 38.48 7.57
N THR A 333 -4.33 39.28 6.90
CA THR A 333 -4.76 40.53 6.24
C THR A 333 -3.99 40.71 4.94
N GLY A 334 -4.50 41.59 4.05
CA GLY A 334 -3.86 41.89 2.79
C GLY A 334 -4.10 40.83 1.72
N LYS A 335 -3.25 40.79 0.73
CA LYS A 335 -3.33 39.88 -0.42
C LYS A 335 -2.00 39.18 -0.62
N ALA A 336 -2.05 37.92 -0.99
CA ALA A 336 -0.85 37.15 -1.26
C ALA A 336 -1.10 36.14 -2.40
N SER A 337 -0.05 35.78 -3.11
CA SER A 337 -0.10 34.69 -4.12
C SER A 337 0.31 33.35 -3.56
N HIS A 338 0.96 33.31 -2.39
CA HIS A 338 1.44 32.11 -1.74
C HIS A 338 1.36 32.24 -0.22
N ALA A 339 1.13 31.12 0.46
CA ALA A 339 1.40 30.96 1.87
C ALA A 339 2.52 29.92 2.04
N TYR A 340 3.63 30.34 2.64
CA TYR A 340 4.74 29.45 2.97
C TYR A 340 4.61 28.97 4.39
N LEU A 341 4.66 27.66 4.57
CA LEU A 341 4.36 26.99 5.82
C LEU A 341 5.57 26.17 6.28
N LEU A 342 5.96 26.34 7.53
CA LEU A 342 6.90 25.43 8.21
C LEU A 342 6.07 24.65 9.22
N LEU A 343 5.92 23.37 8.97
CA LEU A 343 5.08 22.45 9.72
C LEU A 343 5.94 21.36 10.34
N ALA A 344 5.51 20.91 11.49
CA ALA A 344 6.11 19.76 12.15
C ALA A 344 5.01 19.01 12.88
N GLY A 345 5.06 17.72 12.86
CA GLY A 345 4.06 16.93 13.54
C GLY A 345 4.43 15.46 13.57
N SER A 346 3.50 14.68 13.95
CA SER A 346 3.68 13.26 14.06
C SER A 346 2.48 12.53 13.53
N THR A 347 2.76 11.59 12.65
CA THR A 347 1.75 10.73 12.04
C THR A 347 2.21 9.29 12.09
N ASN A 348 1.26 8.38 12.28
CA ASN A 348 1.53 6.98 12.04
C ASN A 348 1.72 6.79 10.53
N HIS A 349 2.90 6.30 10.12
CA HIS A 349 3.20 6.09 8.71
C HIS A 349 2.23 5.15 7.98
N MET A 350 1.46 4.33 8.70
CA MET A 350 0.37 3.54 8.12
C MET A 350 -0.85 4.37 7.70
N GLN A 351 -0.93 5.64 8.12
CA GLN A 351 -1.95 6.59 7.67
C GLN A 351 -1.49 7.28 6.39
N CYS A 352 -1.17 6.47 5.37
CA CYS A 352 -0.75 6.93 4.07
C CYS A 352 -1.94 7.14 3.11
N HIS A 353 -1.78 8.07 2.16
CA HIS A 353 -2.78 8.45 1.15
C HIS A 353 -4.14 8.87 1.70
N ILE A 354 -4.16 9.37 2.93
CA ILE A 354 -5.31 10.02 3.55
C ILE A 354 -4.89 11.37 4.13
N ALA A 355 -5.84 12.28 4.31
CA ALA A 355 -5.56 13.56 4.95
C ALA A 355 -5.31 13.35 6.45
N ASN A 356 -4.13 13.72 6.92
CA ASN A 356 -3.74 13.67 8.33
C ASN A 356 -4.05 14.98 9.05
N GLY A 357 -3.97 16.07 8.33
CA GLY A 357 -4.38 17.39 8.75
C GLY A 357 -4.80 18.23 7.54
N VAL A 358 -5.33 19.39 7.78
CA VAL A 358 -5.74 20.30 6.72
C VAL A 358 -5.46 21.75 7.10
N ILE A 359 -5.00 22.50 6.12
CA ILE A 359 -4.82 23.95 6.21
C ILE A 359 -5.81 24.60 5.29
N ARG A 360 -6.60 25.55 5.82
CA ARG A 360 -7.56 26.34 5.04
C ARG A 360 -7.24 27.82 5.17
N VAL A 361 -7.03 28.47 4.04
CA VAL A 361 -6.92 29.93 3.97
C VAL A 361 -8.27 30.48 3.55
N HIS A 362 -8.87 31.28 4.43
CA HIS A 362 -10.15 31.92 4.21
C HIS A 362 -9.97 33.33 3.70
N TYR A 363 -10.78 33.69 2.73
CA TYR A 363 -10.84 35.04 2.16
C TYR A 363 -12.00 35.85 2.75
N ALA A 364 -11.91 37.16 2.64
CA ALA A 364 -12.94 38.07 3.13
C ALA A 364 -14.28 37.91 2.38
N ASP A 365 -14.25 37.40 1.16
CA ASP A 365 -15.43 37.11 0.34
C ASP A 365 -16.17 35.82 0.74
N GLY A 366 -15.65 35.09 1.74
CA GLY A 366 -16.22 33.84 2.25
C GLY A 366 -15.75 32.57 1.51
N THR A 367 -14.95 32.71 0.47
CA THR A 367 -14.31 31.54 -0.19
C THR A 367 -13.04 31.10 0.55
N SER A 368 -12.51 29.93 0.22
CA SER A 368 -11.28 29.41 0.84
C SER A 368 -10.48 28.56 -0.14
N GLU A 369 -9.17 28.50 0.10
CA GLU A 369 -8.24 27.49 -0.46
C GLU A 369 -7.89 26.47 0.60
N THR A 370 -7.65 25.23 0.18
CA THR A 370 -7.40 24.11 1.09
C THR A 370 -6.15 23.34 0.67
N LEU A 371 -5.31 23.01 1.65
CA LEU A 371 -4.15 22.15 1.50
C LEU A 371 -4.31 20.98 2.48
N GLU A 372 -4.43 19.76 1.97
CA GLU A 372 -4.43 18.54 2.77
C GLU A 372 -3.00 18.07 3.02
N LEU A 373 -2.72 17.60 4.24
CA LEU A 373 -1.45 17.02 4.63
C LEU A 373 -1.52 15.51 4.43
N ILE A 374 -0.89 15.01 3.38
CA ILE A 374 -0.98 13.60 2.95
C ILE A 374 0.40 12.95 3.03
N ASN A 375 0.53 11.93 3.85
CA ASN A 375 1.72 11.09 3.92
C ASN A 375 1.67 10.04 2.77
N PRO A 376 2.76 9.85 1.97
CA PRO A 376 4.07 10.52 2.00
C PRO A 376 4.19 11.74 1.08
N ASP A 377 3.13 12.20 0.41
CA ASP A 377 3.25 13.21 -0.65
C ASP A 377 3.85 14.54 -0.16
N ASN A 378 3.20 15.16 0.81
CA ASN A 378 3.63 16.46 1.35
C ASN A 378 3.74 16.47 2.88
N TRP A 379 3.53 15.33 3.51
CA TRP A 379 3.57 15.17 4.95
C TRP A 379 4.35 13.92 5.36
N CYS A 380 5.05 13.98 6.47
CA CYS A 380 5.73 12.85 7.08
C CYS A 380 6.05 13.16 8.55
N PRO A 381 6.30 12.13 9.37
CA PRO A 381 6.66 12.31 10.77
C PRO A 381 7.89 13.19 10.97
N ILE A 382 7.89 13.94 12.08
CA ILE A 382 8.99 14.83 12.46
C ILE A 382 10.31 14.07 12.68
N GLU A 383 10.24 12.83 13.19
CA GLU A 383 11.39 12.01 13.57
C GLU A 383 11.92 11.13 12.44
N GLN A 384 11.24 11.08 11.31
CA GLN A 384 11.59 10.17 10.20
C GLN A 384 11.78 10.93 8.89
N ASP A 385 12.60 10.37 8.00
CA ASP A 385 12.64 10.80 6.61
C ASP A 385 11.55 10.09 5.79
N PHE A 386 11.23 10.63 4.62
CA PHE A 386 10.27 10.05 3.70
C PHE A 386 10.63 8.60 3.38
N TYR A 387 9.68 7.72 3.61
CA TYR A 387 9.78 6.34 3.15
C TYR A 387 9.03 6.20 1.83
N VAL A 388 9.73 5.76 0.81
CA VAL A 388 9.16 5.56 -0.53
C VAL A 388 9.54 4.15 -0.99
N ASP A 389 8.55 3.31 -1.23
CA ASP A 389 8.72 1.93 -1.70
C ASP A 389 8.22 1.72 -3.13
N GLY A 390 7.59 2.74 -3.71
CA GLY A 390 7.00 2.67 -5.05
C GLY A 390 5.71 1.85 -5.13
N ILE A 391 5.14 1.46 -3.99
CA ILE A 391 3.91 0.65 -3.89
C ILE A 391 2.89 1.40 -3.04
N ALA A 392 2.85 1.14 -1.74
CA ALA A 392 1.97 1.82 -0.80
C ALA A 392 2.47 3.24 -0.46
N PHE A 393 3.78 3.42 -0.43
CA PHE A 393 4.43 4.70 -0.18
C PHE A 393 5.06 5.22 -1.48
N CYS A 394 4.23 5.70 -2.40
CA CYS A 394 4.68 6.35 -3.62
C CYS A 394 4.38 7.85 -3.58
N LEU A 395 5.35 8.66 -4.01
CA LEU A 395 5.17 10.10 -4.13
C LEU A 395 4.42 10.42 -5.42
N GLN A 396 3.34 11.19 -5.31
CA GLN A 396 2.59 11.71 -6.46
C GLN A 396 2.93 13.18 -6.76
N THR A 397 3.66 13.82 -5.84
CA THR A 397 4.08 15.21 -5.91
C THR A 397 5.59 15.34 -5.68
N PRO A 398 6.21 16.45 -6.03
CA PRO A 398 7.61 16.71 -5.68
C PRO A 398 7.85 16.59 -4.19
N ARG A 399 8.94 15.95 -3.79
CA ARG A 399 9.33 15.82 -2.38
C ARG A 399 9.50 17.20 -1.75
N PRO A 400 8.81 17.50 -0.64
CA PRO A 400 8.93 18.79 0.02
C PRO A 400 10.33 19.03 0.56
N TYR A 401 10.72 20.30 0.67
CA TYR A 401 11.87 20.67 1.48
C TYR A 401 11.57 20.42 2.95
N ARG A 402 12.61 20.03 3.68
CA ARG A 402 12.57 19.88 5.14
C ARG A 402 13.64 20.74 5.80
N LEU A 403 13.30 21.28 6.96
CA LEU A 403 14.22 21.94 7.84
C LEU A 403 14.66 20.97 8.93
N HIS A 404 15.91 20.53 8.91
CA HIS A 404 16.50 19.72 9.97
C HIS A 404 16.73 20.59 11.21
N PHE A 405 16.05 20.29 12.31
CA PHE A 405 16.02 21.18 13.48
C PHE A 405 17.35 21.30 14.18
N LYS A 406 18.07 20.19 14.34
CA LYS A 406 19.35 20.14 15.04
C LYS A 406 20.48 20.89 14.34
N SER A 407 20.45 21.02 13.03
CA SER A 407 21.50 21.74 12.27
C SER A 407 21.02 23.03 11.60
N GLY A 408 19.70 23.20 11.42
CA GLY A 408 19.13 24.27 10.61
C GLY A 408 19.30 24.08 9.10
N LEU A 409 19.73 22.90 8.65
CA LEU A 409 19.86 22.55 7.23
C LEU A 409 18.48 22.45 6.57
N VAL A 410 18.32 23.07 5.40
CA VAL A 410 17.15 22.91 4.54
C VAL A 410 17.51 22.06 3.33
N SER A 411 16.81 20.95 3.15
CA SER A 411 17.02 20.01 2.04
C SER A 411 15.72 19.34 1.63
N ASN A 412 15.60 18.96 0.36
CA ASN A 412 14.57 18.04 -0.13
C ASN A 412 15.05 16.58 -0.20
N ASN A 413 16.29 16.32 0.24
CA ASN A 413 16.89 14.99 0.30
C ASN A 413 17.73 14.81 1.55
N LEU A 414 17.08 14.78 2.71
CA LEU A 414 17.74 14.58 3.99
C LEU A 414 18.45 13.24 4.11
N GLU A 415 17.92 12.21 3.46
CA GLU A 415 18.55 10.90 3.38
C GLU A 415 20.01 11.00 2.93
N LYS A 416 20.22 11.70 1.82
CA LYS A 416 21.56 11.92 1.27
C LYS A 416 22.39 12.85 2.16
N ASP A 417 21.82 13.98 2.56
CA ASP A 417 22.59 15.05 3.23
C ASP A 417 22.96 14.70 4.68
N LEU A 418 22.15 13.89 5.34
CA LEU A 418 22.40 13.37 6.68
C LEU A 418 22.94 11.93 6.69
N ASN A 419 23.14 11.34 5.50
CA ASN A 419 23.61 9.97 5.34
C ASN A 419 22.73 8.94 6.10
N ILE A 420 21.41 9.09 5.98
CA ILE A 420 20.44 8.20 6.61
C ILE A 420 20.45 6.85 5.87
N THR A 421 20.70 5.77 6.60
CA THR A 421 20.76 4.41 6.05
C THR A 421 19.69 3.52 6.67
N GLY A 422 19.35 2.43 5.96
CA GLY A 422 18.39 1.44 6.43
C GLY A 422 17.01 1.60 5.81
N VAL A 423 16.22 0.55 5.94
CA VAL A 423 14.85 0.48 5.39
C VAL A 423 13.82 0.85 6.45
N TYR A 424 14.06 0.47 7.69
CA TYR A 424 13.13 0.68 8.80
C TYR A 424 13.51 1.89 9.64
N GLY A 425 12.48 2.60 10.10
CA GLY A 425 12.61 3.71 11.04
C GLY A 425 13.18 4.98 10.42
N ARG A 426 14.18 4.91 9.55
CA ARG A 426 14.86 6.04 8.88
C ARG A 426 14.92 7.30 9.75
N PRO A 427 15.45 7.20 11.00
CA PRO A 427 15.33 8.25 11.99
C PRO A 427 16.16 9.48 11.58
N ILE A 428 15.60 10.65 11.87
CA ILE A 428 16.30 11.93 11.76
C ILE A 428 16.70 12.36 13.17
N ASP A 429 17.99 12.36 13.45
CA ASP A 429 18.52 12.81 14.73
C ASP A 429 18.18 14.30 14.97
N GLY A 430 17.34 14.57 15.98
CA GLY A 430 16.84 15.91 16.30
C GLY A 430 15.56 16.31 15.56
N GLY A 431 15.09 15.52 14.60
CA GLY A 431 13.87 15.77 13.87
C GLY A 431 13.98 16.82 12.75
N ALA A 432 12.94 16.86 11.92
CA ALA A 432 12.84 17.86 10.84
C ALA A 432 11.39 18.25 10.55
N GLY A 433 11.16 19.54 10.34
CA GLY A 433 9.90 20.09 9.86
C GLY A 433 9.78 20.01 8.34
N VAL A 434 8.56 20.14 7.83
CA VAL A 434 8.23 20.16 6.39
C VAL A 434 7.98 21.60 5.98
N LEU A 435 8.54 22.01 4.83
CA LEU A 435 8.33 23.32 4.22
C LEU A 435 7.39 23.17 3.02
N LEU A 436 6.21 23.77 3.11
CA LEU A 436 5.20 23.72 2.06
C LEU A 436 4.94 25.11 1.46
N ASP A 437 4.54 25.09 0.20
CA ASP A 437 4.14 26.26 -0.59
C ASP A 437 2.69 26.04 -1.02
N MET A 438 1.78 26.82 -0.47
CA MET A 438 0.36 26.80 -0.79
C MET A 438 0.02 27.99 -1.70
N LEU A 439 -0.51 27.68 -2.88
CA LEU A 439 -0.98 28.69 -3.83
C LEU A 439 -2.24 29.37 -3.31
N LEU A 440 -2.31 30.68 -3.48
CA LEU A 440 -3.43 31.54 -3.09
C LEU A 440 -3.89 32.40 -4.26
N ASP A 441 -5.14 32.84 -4.21
CA ASP A 441 -5.67 33.80 -5.19
C ASP A 441 -5.21 35.23 -4.84
N PRO A 442 -4.28 35.82 -5.62
CA PRO A 442 -3.74 37.14 -5.32
C PRO A 442 -4.75 38.29 -5.53
N ALA A 443 -5.90 38.01 -6.11
CA ALA A 443 -6.95 39.01 -6.29
C ALA A 443 -7.80 39.21 -5.02
N LYS A 444 -7.82 38.18 -4.13
CA LYS A 444 -8.70 38.16 -2.97
C LYS A 444 -8.01 38.69 -1.71
N GLU A 445 -8.81 39.29 -0.83
CA GLU A 445 -8.36 39.76 0.48
C GLU A 445 -8.33 38.59 1.47
N LEU A 446 -7.21 38.38 2.14
CA LEU A 446 -7.04 37.34 3.15
C LEU A 446 -7.83 37.70 4.42
N LYS A 447 -8.35 36.69 5.11
CA LYS A 447 -9.06 36.85 6.38
C LYS A 447 -8.40 36.03 7.51
N SER A 448 -8.13 34.76 7.28
CA SER A 448 -7.54 33.88 8.29
C SER A 448 -6.97 32.62 7.65
N LEU A 449 -6.07 31.95 8.39
CA LEU A 449 -5.62 30.60 8.13
C LEU A 449 -6.07 29.71 9.30
N THR A 450 -6.67 28.57 9.00
CA THR A 450 -7.04 27.57 9.98
C THR A 450 -6.22 26.31 9.76
N LEU A 451 -5.56 25.83 10.79
CA LEU A 451 -4.91 24.52 10.87
C LEU A 451 -5.83 23.59 11.67
N GLU A 452 -6.09 22.40 11.15
CA GLU A 452 -6.95 21.40 11.78
C GLU A 452 -6.32 20.00 11.68
N THR A 453 -6.27 19.28 12.78
CA THR A 453 -5.84 17.87 12.82
C THR A 453 -7.04 16.97 12.53
N LEU A 454 -6.91 16.06 11.53
CA LEU A 454 -8.01 15.21 11.08
C LEU A 454 -7.89 13.76 11.51
N SER A 455 -6.68 13.28 11.74
CA SER A 455 -6.44 11.89 12.18
C SER A 455 -5.95 11.87 13.64
N ASN A 456 -5.55 10.68 14.10
CA ASN A 456 -4.95 10.54 15.46
C ASN A 456 -3.54 11.14 15.57
N ASP A 457 -3.22 12.06 14.70
CA ASP A 457 -1.94 12.70 14.56
C ASP A 457 -1.90 14.02 15.34
N VAL A 458 -0.78 14.67 15.26
CA VAL A 458 -0.56 16.03 15.75
C VAL A 458 0.13 16.84 14.66
N VAL A 459 -0.26 18.07 14.53
CA VAL A 459 0.27 19.02 13.57
C VAL A 459 0.66 20.32 14.27
#